data_d4402536aad4b3c8851121ea51590c4c
#
_entry.id   d4402536aad4b3c8851121ea51590c4c
#
_cell.length_a   1.000
_cell.length_b   1.000
_cell.length_c   1.000
_cell.angle_alpha   90.00
_cell.angle_beta   90.00
_cell.angle_gamma   90.00
#
_symmetry.space_group_name_H-M   'P 1'
#
loop_
_entity.id
_entity.type
_entity.pdbx_description
1 polymer ?
#
loop_
_entity_poly.entity_id
_entity_poly.type
_entity_poly.pdbx_seq_one_letter_code
_entity_poly.pdbx_strand_id
1 'polypeptide(L)'
;MKSYAILVILFLLPSISNAEYHRSQKAKAIFKYSHPCPATQRTKGSCPGYIIDHINPLACGGADTPENMQWQTKIEAKDKDKWERNRC
;
A
#
# COMPACT_ATOMS: atom_id res chain seq x y z
N MET A 1 19.94 -48.64 8.75
CA MET A 1 19.67 -48.27 8.74
C MET A 1 19.24 -47.32 8.62
N LYS A 2 19.18 -46.82 8.49
CA LYS A 2 18.84 -46.21 8.36
C LYS A 2 18.39 -45.16 8.24
N SER A 3 18.18 -44.52 8.11
CA SER A 3 17.71 -43.68 7.92
C SER A 3 17.37 -42.64 7.80
N TYR A 4 17.18 -42.09 7.72
CA TYR A 4 16.77 -41.37 7.64
C TYR A 4 16.30 -40.30 7.46
N ALA A 5 16.04 -39.91 7.46
CA ALA A 5 15.57 -39.08 7.26
C ALA A 5 15.17 -38.03 7.31
N ILE A 6 15.00 -37.55 7.38
CA ILE A 6 14.55 -36.71 7.46
C ILE A 6 14.04 -35.68 7.23
N LEU A 7 13.90 -35.16 7.07
CA LEU A 7 13.38 -34.32 6.93
C LEU A 7 13.06 -33.21 6.87
N VAL A 8 12.87 -32.69 6.90
CA VAL A 8 12.64 -31.71 6.85
C VAL A 8 12.01 -30.74 6.61
N ILE A 9 11.72 -30.35 6.52
CA ILE A 9 11.13 -29.57 6.25
C ILE A 9 10.78 -28.42 6.32
N LEU A 10 10.71 -27.87 6.30
CA LEU A 10 10.38 -26.95 6.40
C LEU A 10 10.03 -25.90 6.06
N PHE A 11 9.89 -25.42 6.00
CA PHE A 11 9.59 -24.57 5.87
C PHE A 11 9.13 -23.66 5.60
N LEU A 12 8.91 -23.31 5.60
CA LEU A 12 8.53 -22.64 5.12
C LEU A 12 7.83 -21.72 5.29
N LEU A 13 7.76 -21.05 5.60
CA LEU A 13 7.16 -20.16 5.95
C LEU A 13 7.00 -19.11 5.20
N PRO A 14 6.24 -18.69 4.85
CA PRO A 14 5.94 -17.65 4.03
C PRO A 14 6.11 -16.39 4.59
N SER A 15 6.48 -15.55 4.00
CA SER A 15 6.60 -14.34 4.47
C SER A 15 5.47 -13.53 4.18
N ILE A 16 4.47 -13.77 4.81
CA ILE A 16 3.31 -13.02 4.66
C ILE A 16 3.46 -11.62 5.08
N SER A 17 4.30 -11.40 6.07
CA SER A 17 4.48 -10.07 6.60
C SER A 17 4.92 -9.08 5.54
N ASN A 18 5.59 -9.54 4.51
CA ASN A 18 6.02 -8.62 3.47
C ASN A 18 4.86 -8.01 2.72
N ALA A 19 3.78 -8.71 2.61
CA ALA A 19 2.63 -8.17 1.91
C ALA A 19 2.06 -6.96 2.61
N GLU A 20 2.25 -6.84 3.91
CA GLU A 20 1.74 -5.70 4.65
C GLU A 20 2.53 -4.44 4.39
N TYR A 21 3.81 -4.57 4.15
CA TYR A 21 4.65 -3.41 3.89
C TYR A 21 4.61 -3.02 2.43
N HIS A 22 4.33 -3.96 1.57
CA HIS A 22 4.31 -3.67 0.15
C HIS A 22 2.92 -3.34 -0.28
N ARG A 23 2.59 -2.08 -0.19
CA ARG A 23 1.32 -1.62 -0.70
C ARG A 23 1.26 -1.91 -2.17
N SER A 24 0.07 -2.19 -2.63
CA SER A 24 -0.11 -2.64 -4.00
C SER A 24 0.32 -1.60 -5.02
N GLN A 25 1.40 -1.85 -5.71
CA GLN A 25 1.85 -0.98 -6.78
C GLN A 25 0.91 -1.06 -7.97
N LYS A 26 0.31 -2.22 -8.17
CA LYS A 26 -0.68 -2.39 -9.22
C LYS A 26 -1.91 -1.54 -8.97
N ALA A 27 -2.40 -1.54 -7.73
CA ALA A 27 -3.55 -0.73 -7.38
C ALA A 27 -3.27 0.75 -7.59
N LYS A 28 -2.06 1.19 -7.23
CA LYS A 28 -1.66 2.58 -7.44
C LYS A 28 -1.60 2.93 -8.92
N ALA A 29 -1.10 2.02 -9.74
CA ALA A 29 -1.02 2.25 -11.17
C ALA A 29 -2.41 2.38 -11.78
N ILE A 30 -3.33 1.55 -11.36
CA ILE A 30 -4.72 1.62 -11.81
C ILE A 30 -5.35 2.94 -11.37
N PHE A 31 -5.12 3.33 -10.12
CA PHE A 31 -5.64 4.59 -9.61
C PHE A 31 -5.14 5.77 -10.43
N LYS A 32 -3.84 5.83 -10.72
CA LYS A 32 -3.27 6.93 -11.49
C LYS A 32 -3.84 7.00 -12.91
N TYR A 33 -4.11 5.85 -13.47
CA TYR A 33 -4.65 5.80 -14.82
C TYR A 33 -6.04 6.43 -14.85
N SER A 34 -6.85 6.14 -13.84
CA SER A 34 -8.21 6.68 -13.77
C SER A 34 -8.26 8.08 -13.19
N HIS A 35 -7.24 8.46 -12.43
CA HIS A 35 -7.18 9.76 -11.74
C HIS A 35 -5.81 10.37 -12.00
N PRO A 36 -5.65 11.07 -13.12
CA PRO A 36 -4.34 11.66 -13.46
C PRO A 36 -3.83 12.61 -12.39
N CYS A 37 -2.53 12.74 -12.32
CA CYS A 37 -1.88 13.60 -11.36
C CYS A 37 -2.44 15.03 -11.45
N PRO A 38 -2.90 15.63 -10.35
CA PRO A 38 -3.45 16.98 -10.40
C PRO A 38 -2.46 18.03 -10.87
N ALA A 39 -1.18 17.80 -10.63
CA ALA A 39 -0.15 18.78 -10.99
C ALA A 39 0.28 18.70 -12.45
N THR A 40 0.23 17.53 -13.05
CA THR A 40 0.78 17.31 -14.39
C THR A 40 -0.19 16.71 -15.39
N GLN A 41 -1.30 16.19 -14.94
CA GLN A 41 -2.29 15.47 -15.75
C GLN A 41 -1.75 14.15 -16.32
N ARG A 42 -0.62 13.69 -15.79
CA ARG A 42 -0.03 12.44 -16.27
C ARG A 42 -0.61 11.28 -15.50
N THR A 43 -0.66 10.13 -16.15
CA THR A 43 -1.20 8.92 -15.55
C THR A 43 -0.11 7.96 -15.09
N LYS A 44 1.14 8.34 -15.25
CA LYS A 44 2.28 7.52 -14.84
C LYS A 44 3.35 8.41 -14.23
N GLY A 45 4.19 7.78 -13.43
CA GLY A 45 5.31 8.46 -12.84
C GLY A 45 4.95 9.23 -11.60
N SER A 46 5.89 10.05 -11.14
CA SER A 46 5.69 10.80 -9.92
C SER A 46 4.72 11.95 -10.14
N CYS A 47 4.13 12.39 -9.07
CA CYS A 47 3.19 13.52 -9.09
C CYS A 47 3.71 14.56 -8.11
N PRO A 48 4.39 15.60 -8.62
CA PRO A 48 5.03 16.59 -7.75
C PRO A 48 4.05 17.22 -6.77
N GLY A 49 4.43 17.22 -5.50
CA GLY A 49 3.63 17.84 -4.46
C GLY A 49 2.49 17.00 -3.93
N TYR A 50 2.24 15.86 -4.55
CA TYR A 50 1.12 14.99 -4.16
C TYR A 50 1.58 13.59 -3.86
N ILE A 51 0.76 12.89 -3.07
CA ILE A 51 0.94 11.47 -2.83
C ILE A 51 -0.41 10.79 -2.97
N ILE A 52 -0.38 9.49 -3.17
CA ILE A 52 -1.60 8.69 -3.14
C ILE A 52 -1.78 8.25 -1.69
N ASP A 53 -2.92 8.58 -1.13
CA ASP A 53 -3.25 8.23 0.24
C ASP A 53 -4.50 7.34 0.24
N HIS A 54 -4.64 6.51 1.28
CA HIS A 54 -5.82 5.69 1.44
C HIS A 54 -6.88 6.49 2.19
N ILE A 55 -8.09 6.52 1.67
CA ILE A 55 -9.19 7.25 2.28
C ILE A 55 -9.46 6.70 3.67
N ASN A 56 -9.63 5.38 3.76
CA ASN A 56 -9.67 4.70 5.04
C ASN A 56 -8.30 4.06 5.22
N PRO A 57 -7.57 4.40 6.27
CA PRO A 57 -6.21 3.91 6.44
C PRO A 57 -6.12 2.39 6.45
N LEU A 58 -5.05 1.86 5.89
CA LEU A 58 -4.82 0.42 5.90
C LEU A 58 -4.75 -0.08 7.34
N ALA A 59 -4.15 0.70 8.23
CA ALA A 59 -4.03 0.33 9.63
C ALA A 59 -5.39 0.23 10.32
N CYS A 60 -6.41 0.87 9.76
CA CYS A 60 -7.77 0.84 10.29
C CYS A 60 -8.66 -0.13 9.51
N GLY A 61 -8.07 -1.00 8.72
CA GLY A 61 -8.82 -1.99 7.96
C GLY A 61 -9.24 -1.54 6.58
N GLY A 62 -8.73 -0.43 6.11
CA GLY A 62 -9.04 0.04 4.76
C GLY A 62 -8.47 -0.88 3.70
N ALA A 63 -9.12 -0.95 2.57
CA ALA A 63 -8.68 -1.81 1.48
C ALA A 63 -7.52 -1.17 0.71
N ASP A 64 -6.62 -2.02 0.23
CA ASP A 64 -5.52 -1.56 -0.61
C ASP A 64 -5.94 -1.68 -2.08
N THR A 65 -6.94 -0.90 -2.45
CA THR A 65 -7.55 -0.92 -3.77
C THR A 65 -7.71 0.51 -4.29
N PRO A 66 -7.80 0.69 -5.59
CA PRO A 66 -7.94 2.04 -6.16
C PRO A 66 -9.14 2.80 -5.62
N GLU A 67 -10.23 2.10 -5.31
CA GLU A 67 -11.44 2.73 -4.79
C GLU A 67 -11.23 3.39 -3.45
N ASN A 68 -10.24 2.93 -2.70
CA ASN A 68 -9.92 3.49 -1.40
C ASN A 68 -8.71 4.43 -1.45
N MET A 69 -8.40 4.95 -2.63
CA MET A 69 -7.26 5.83 -2.82
C MET A 69 -7.69 7.21 -3.23
N GLN A 70 -6.85 8.19 -2.92
CA GLN A 70 -7.09 9.57 -3.30
C GLN A 70 -5.77 10.30 -3.42
N TRP A 71 -5.74 11.33 -4.24
CA TRP A 71 -4.60 12.24 -4.28
C TRP A 71 -4.72 13.19 -3.10
N GLN A 72 -3.62 13.41 -2.44
CA GLN A 72 -3.54 14.44 -1.40
C GLN A 72 -2.23 15.19 -1.55
N THR A 73 -2.23 16.44 -1.16
CA THR A 73 -0.97 17.15 -1.06
C THR A 73 -0.18 16.52 0.08
N LYS A 74 1.13 16.70 0.05
CA LYS A 74 1.97 16.14 1.11
C LYS A 74 1.58 16.70 2.48
N ILE A 75 1.16 17.95 2.53
CA ILE A 75 0.76 18.58 3.77
C ILE A 75 -0.54 17.97 4.30
N GLU A 76 -1.52 17.81 3.42
CA GLU A 76 -2.80 17.20 3.81
C GLU A 76 -2.61 15.79 4.33
N ALA A 77 -1.78 15.02 3.65
CA ALA A 77 -1.51 13.64 4.06
C ALA A 77 -0.83 13.59 5.42
N LYS A 78 0.09 14.52 5.66
CA LYS A 78 0.79 14.59 6.92
C LYS A 78 -0.15 14.96 8.06
N ASP A 79 -1.05 15.90 7.83
CA ASP A 79 -2.01 16.32 8.83
C ASP A 79 -2.99 15.19 9.14
N LYS A 80 -3.47 14.52 8.10
CA LYS A 80 -4.38 13.39 8.25
C LYS A 80 -3.72 12.30 9.09
N ASP A 81 -2.45 12.02 8.82
CA ASP A 81 -1.71 10.98 9.52
C ASP A 81 -1.64 11.22 11.03
N LYS A 82 -1.61 12.46 11.44
CA LYS A 82 -1.51 12.79 12.87
C LYS A 82 -2.71 12.32 13.67
N TRP A 83 -3.90 12.47 13.12
CA TRP A 83 -5.09 12.09 13.87
C TRP A 83 -5.52 10.66 13.58
N GLU A 84 -5.17 10.12 12.44
CA GLU A 84 -5.51 8.75 12.12
C GLU A 84 -4.89 7.74 13.06
N ARG A 85 -3.73 8.06 13.59
CA ARG A 85 -3.05 7.15 14.51
C ARG A 85 -3.85 6.89 15.78
N ASN A 86 -4.73 7.79 16.10
CA ASN A 86 -5.47 7.72 17.35
C ASN A 86 -6.94 7.44 17.15
N ARG A 87 -7.35 7.21 15.92
CA ARG A 87 -8.76 7.13 15.64
C ARG A 87 -9.08 6.13 14.57
N CYS A 88 -9.06 4.90 14.87
CA CYS A 88 -9.71 3.94 14.01
C CYS A 88 -11.17 3.65 14.47
#